data_eff5b29484b3495cc1744d1b2983170c
#
_entry.id   eff5b29484b3495cc1744d1b2983170c
#
_cell.length_a   1.000
_cell.length_b   1.000
_cell.length_c   1.000
_cell.angle_alpha   90.00
_cell.angle_beta   90.00
_cell.angle_gamma   90.00
#
_symmetry.space_group_name_H-M   'P 1'
#
loop_
_entity.id
_entity.type
_entity.pdbx_description
1 polymer ?
#
loop_
_entity_poly.entity_id
_entity_poly.type
_entity_poly.pdbx_seq_one_letter_code
_entity_poly.pdbx_strand_id
1 'polypeptide(L)'
;MVTVAALALAPSAGADDHRHAYDAMIAAAARANGVPEALVHRVIVRESRYQPRLIGQGGVYGLMQIKLATARSLGYRGDTTGLLDPETNLAYGVKYLAGAWRMADGNEDRAVRYYARGYNENHLRLHSPRPGAPRSLLPAPAAP
;
A
#
# COMPACT_ATOMS: atom_id res chain seq x y z
N MET A 1 17.86 9.01 -50.55
CA MET A 1 17.09 9.64 -49.45
C MET A 1 16.22 8.53 -48.84
N VAL A 2 16.63 8.05 -47.67
CA VAL A 2 15.88 7.02 -46.94
C VAL A 2 15.14 7.71 -45.81
N THR A 3 13.81 7.75 -45.89
CA THR A 3 12.94 8.35 -44.89
C THR A 3 12.74 7.33 -43.77
N VAL A 4 13.33 7.57 -42.59
CA VAL A 4 13.11 6.78 -41.37
C VAL A 4 11.77 7.22 -40.79
N ALA A 5 10.73 6.42 -40.90
CA ALA A 5 9.48 6.62 -40.20
C ALA A 5 9.68 6.29 -38.70
N ALA A 6 9.65 7.28 -37.85
CA ALA A 6 9.60 7.09 -36.42
C ALA A 6 8.23 6.53 -36.05
N LEU A 7 8.21 5.25 -35.67
CA LEU A 7 7.03 4.60 -35.10
C LEU A 7 6.84 5.13 -33.67
N ALA A 8 5.97 6.09 -33.50
CA ALA A 8 5.55 6.55 -32.18
C ALA A 8 4.75 5.43 -31.51
N LEU A 9 5.30 4.81 -30.44
CA LEU A 9 4.51 3.94 -29.57
C LEU A 9 3.44 4.82 -28.90
N ALA A 10 2.19 4.64 -29.30
CA ALA A 10 1.06 5.18 -28.56
C ALA A 10 1.00 4.53 -27.19
N PRO A 11 0.77 5.29 -26.09
CA PRO A 11 0.54 4.68 -24.77
C PRO A 11 -0.68 3.76 -24.87
N SER A 12 -0.56 2.55 -24.32
CA SER A 12 -1.63 1.57 -24.35
C SER A 12 -2.82 2.07 -23.52
N ALA A 13 -3.87 2.52 -24.16
CA ALA A 13 -5.10 3.04 -23.56
C ALA A 13 -5.75 2.10 -22.52
N GLY A 14 -5.44 0.80 -22.55
CA GLY A 14 -5.98 -0.17 -21.60
C GLY A 14 -5.43 -0.10 -20.17
N ALA A 15 -4.20 0.41 -19.97
CA ALA A 15 -3.61 0.48 -18.62
C ALA A 15 -4.14 1.67 -17.82
N ASP A 16 -4.43 2.78 -18.49
CA ASP A 16 -4.99 3.98 -17.86
C ASP A 16 -6.47 3.78 -17.50
N ASP A 17 -7.23 3.06 -18.34
CA ASP A 17 -8.64 2.76 -18.11
C ASP A 17 -8.83 1.86 -16.87
N HIS A 18 -7.99 0.85 -16.70
CA HIS A 18 -7.99 -0.01 -15.50
C HIS A 18 -7.61 0.75 -14.22
N ARG A 19 -6.73 1.74 -14.29
CA ARG A 19 -6.37 2.56 -13.16
C ARG A 19 -7.55 3.40 -12.68
N HIS A 20 -8.20 4.11 -13.59
CA HIS A 20 -9.32 5.00 -13.27
C HIS A 20 -10.52 4.27 -12.66
N ALA A 21 -10.72 2.99 -13.01
CA ALA A 21 -11.81 2.19 -12.44
C ALA A 21 -11.74 2.06 -10.90
N TYR A 22 -10.55 2.22 -10.30
CA TYR A 22 -10.35 2.03 -8.85
C TYR A 22 -10.03 3.32 -8.09
N ASP A 23 -9.85 4.46 -8.76
CA ASP A 23 -9.41 5.72 -8.15
C ASP A 23 -10.28 6.13 -6.94
N ALA A 24 -11.60 6.07 -7.07
CA ALA A 24 -12.50 6.43 -5.98
C ALA A 24 -12.39 5.50 -4.76
N MET A 25 -12.24 4.18 -4.99
CA MET A 25 -12.07 3.20 -3.92
C MET A 25 -10.71 3.37 -3.23
N ILE A 26 -9.66 3.62 -4.02
CA ILE A 26 -8.30 3.86 -3.53
C ILE A 26 -8.27 5.12 -2.68
N ALA A 27 -8.84 6.22 -3.17
CA ALA A 27 -8.92 7.47 -2.44
C ALA A 27 -9.67 7.32 -1.10
N ALA A 28 -10.78 6.58 -1.10
CA ALA A 28 -11.55 6.30 0.12
C ALA A 28 -10.74 5.46 1.12
N ALA A 29 -10.11 4.36 0.68
CA ALA A 29 -9.30 3.50 1.52
C ALA A 29 -8.05 4.22 2.05
N ALA A 30 -7.39 5.04 1.24
CA ALA A 30 -6.23 5.84 1.62
C ALA A 30 -6.58 6.83 2.73
N ARG A 31 -7.67 7.60 2.56
CA ARG A 31 -8.16 8.53 3.60
C ARG A 31 -8.52 7.82 4.89
N ALA A 32 -9.25 6.71 4.82
CA ALA A 32 -9.69 5.95 5.99
C ALA A 32 -8.50 5.42 6.82
N ASN A 33 -7.35 5.19 6.20
CA ASN A 33 -6.17 4.63 6.84
C ASN A 33 -5.00 5.63 7.03
N GLY A 34 -5.17 6.89 6.64
CA GLY A 34 -4.16 7.93 6.79
C GLY A 34 -2.87 7.67 5.99
N VAL A 35 -2.99 7.12 4.79
CA VAL A 35 -1.86 6.90 3.87
C VAL A 35 -2.00 7.77 2.61
N PRO A 36 -0.90 8.20 1.98
CA PRO A 36 -0.97 8.91 0.72
C PRO A 36 -1.59 8.02 -0.38
N GLU A 37 -2.54 8.58 -1.13
CA GLU A 37 -3.17 7.88 -2.25
C GLU A 37 -2.14 7.42 -3.30
N ALA A 38 -1.15 8.27 -3.61
CA ALA A 38 -0.07 7.94 -4.53
C ALA A 38 0.73 6.70 -4.07
N LEU A 39 0.91 6.50 -2.75
CA LEU A 39 1.56 5.32 -2.22
C LEU A 39 0.74 4.05 -2.45
N VAL A 40 -0.59 4.13 -2.33
CA VAL A 40 -1.49 2.99 -2.62
C VAL A 40 -1.40 2.60 -4.09
N HIS A 41 -1.48 3.57 -5.00
CA HIS A 41 -1.30 3.35 -6.45
C HIS A 41 0.05 2.68 -6.75
N ARG A 42 1.12 3.16 -6.13
CA ARG A 42 2.47 2.63 -6.30
C ARG A 42 2.57 1.16 -5.89
N VAL A 43 1.93 0.77 -4.80
CA VAL A 43 1.87 -0.63 -4.35
C VAL A 43 1.06 -1.46 -5.34
N ILE A 44 -0.12 -1.00 -5.78
CA ILE A 44 -0.96 -1.73 -6.72
C ILE A 44 -0.24 -1.97 -8.07
N VAL A 45 0.43 -0.96 -8.60
CA VAL A 45 1.25 -1.12 -9.83
C VAL A 45 2.30 -2.20 -9.65
N ARG A 46 2.99 -2.21 -8.52
CA ARG A 46 4.03 -3.19 -8.20
C ARG A 46 3.47 -4.60 -8.05
N GLU A 47 2.35 -4.74 -7.34
CA GLU A 47 1.83 -6.04 -6.90
C GLU A 47 0.98 -6.72 -7.99
N SER A 48 0.10 -5.99 -8.65
CA SER A 48 -0.86 -6.59 -9.58
C SER A 48 -1.01 -5.88 -10.93
N ARG A 49 -0.45 -4.68 -11.09
CA ARG A 49 -0.75 -3.81 -12.25
C ARG A 49 -2.26 -3.65 -12.47
N TYR A 50 -3.00 -3.41 -11.40
CA TYR A 50 -4.46 -3.26 -11.40
C TYR A 50 -5.24 -4.49 -11.86
N GLN A 51 -4.72 -5.71 -11.64
CA GLN A 51 -5.43 -6.95 -11.92
C GLN A 51 -6.14 -7.44 -10.64
N PRO A 52 -7.45 -7.22 -10.48
CA PRO A 52 -8.14 -7.51 -9.23
C PRO A 52 -8.27 -9.02 -8.96
N ARG A 53 -8.26 -9.84 -10.00
CA ARG A 53 -8.39 -11.30 -9.90
C ARG A 53 -7.07 -12.04 -9.93
N LEU A 54 -5.95 -11.34 -9.84
CA LEU A 54 -4.63 -11.94 -9.83
C LEU A 54 -4.45 -12.80 -8.57
N ILE A 55 -4.07 -14.05 -8.77
CA ILE A 55 -3.62 -14.95 -7.72
C ILE A 55 -2.13 -15.18 -7.93
N GLY A 56 -1.31 -14.66 -7.02
CA GLY A 56 0.14 -14.75 -7.11
C GLY A 56 0.71 -15.98 -6.41
N GLN A 57 1.98 -16.23 -6.62
CA GLN A 57 2.69 -17.32 -5.98
C GLN A 57 2.72 -17.13 -4.46
N GLY A 58 2.61 -18.24 -3.71
CA GLY A 58 2.60 -18.20 -2.25
C GLY A 58 1.26 -17.77 -1.64
N GLY A 59 0.15 -17.78 -2.40
CA GLY A 59 -1.18 -17.51 -1.90
C GLY A 59 -1.40 -16.04 -1.53
N VAL A 60 -1.13 -15.16 -2.48
CA VAL A 60 -1.42 -13.72 -2.42
C VAL A 60 -2.51 -13.37 -3.43
N TYR A 61 -3.40 -12.44 -3.11
CA TYR A 61 -4.65 -12.24 -3.83
C TYR A 61 -4.91 -10.76 -4.15
N GLY A 62 -5.42 -10.53 -5.36
CA GLY A 62 -6.06 -9.30 -5.78
C GLY A 62 -5.12 -8.12 -6.03
N LEU A 63 -5.69 -6.91 -6.01
CA LEU A 63 -5.00 -5.66 -6.36
C LEU A 63 -3.71 -5.43 -5.58
N MET A 64 -3.73 -5.72 -4.28
CA MET A 64 -2.60 -5.48 -3.38
C MET A 64 -1.85 -6.76 -3.00
N GLN A 65 -2.16 -7.90 -3.61
CA GLN A 65 -1.51 -9.20 -3.39
C GLN A 65 -1.36 -9.52 -1.89
N ILE A 66 -2.47 -9.39 -1.16
CA ILE A 66 -2.51 -9.68 0.28
C ILE A 66 -2.71 -11.17 0.55
N LYS A 67 -2.05 -11.69 1.59
CA LYS A 67 -2.27 -13.07 2.06
C LYS A 67 -3.53 -13.17 2.90
N LEU A 68 -4.24 -14.30 2.82
CA LEU A 68 -5.40 -14.55 3.66
C LEU A 68 -5.08 -14.46 5.16
N ALA A 69 -3.93 -14.98 5.59
CA ALA A 69 -3.50 -14.89 6.98
C ALA A 69 -3.30 -13.44 7.44
N THR A 70 -2.71 -12.59 6.58
CA THR A 70 -2.53 -11.16 6.85
C THR A 70 -3.88 -10.44 6.94
N ALA A 71 -4.80 -10.68 5.99
CA ALA A 71 -6.14 -10.10 6.03
C ALA A 71 -6.90 -10.52 7.30
N ARG A 72 -6.80 -11.79 7.69
CA ARG A 72 -7.42 -12.30 8.91
C ARG A 72 -6.86 -11.68 10.19
N SER A 73 -5.56 -11.43 10.27
CA SER A 73 -4.95 -10.72 11.41
C SER A 73 -5.48 -9.29 11.56
N LEU A 74 -5.94 -8.70 10.46
CA LEU A 74 -6.53 -7.37 10.41
C LEU A 74 -8.07 -7.36 10.59
N GLY A 75 -8.67 -8.54 10.82
CA GLY A 75 -10.10 -8.67 11.10
C GLY A 75 -10.94 -9.22 9.95
N TYR A 76 -10.35 -9.63 8.82
CA TYR A 76 -11.08 -10.27 7.74
C TYR A 76 -11.63 -11.64 8.18
N ARG A 77 -12.91 -11.91 7.86
CA ARG A 77 -13.60 -13.14 8.24
C ARG A 77 -13.99 -14.03 7.05
N GLY A 78 -13.74 -13.55 5.83
CA GLY A 78 -14.05 -14.30 4.61
C GLY A 78 -12.98 -15.30 4.20
N ASP A 79 -13.11 -15.77 2.98
CA ASP A 79 -12.21 -16.71 2.33
C ASP A 79 -11.30 -16.03 1.28
N THR A 80 -10.54 -16.83 0.54
CA THR A 80 -9.64 -16.33 -0.51
C THR A 80 -10.38 -15.71 -1.69
N THR A 81 -11.62 -16.16 -1.97
CA THR A 81 -12.42 -15.65 -3.09
C THR A 81 -12.85 -14.20 -2.82
N GLY A 82 -13.22 -13.88 -1.58
CA GLY A 82 -13.55 -12.51 -1.19
C GLY A 82 -12.36 -11.53 -1.30
N LEU A 83 -11.11 -12.00 -1.24
CA LEU A 83 -9.94 -11.16 -1.46
C LEU A 83 -9.69 -10.81 -2.93
N LEU A 84 -10.44 -11.39 -3.86
CA LEU A 84 -10.43 -11.02 -5.28
C LEU A 84 -11.45 -9.91 -5.60
N ASP A 85 -12.30 -9.56 -4.64
CA ASP A 85 -13.15 -8.37 -4.72
C ASP A 85 -12.30 -7.11 -4.47
N PRO A 86 -12.31 -6.11 -5.38
CA PRO A 86 -11.47 -4.92 -5.27
C PRO A 86 -11.67 -4.13 -3.98
N GLU A 87 -12.90 -3.92 -3.55
CA GLU A 87 -13.21 -3.14 -2.35
C GLU A 87 -12.70 -3.85 -1.09
N THR A 88 -12.97 -5.14 -0.96
CA THR A 88 -12.46 -5.98 0.12
C THR A 88 -10.93 -6.02 0.14
N ASN A 89 -10.30 -6.19 -1.02
CA ASN A 89 -8.86 -6.24 -1.15
C ASN A 89 -8.20 -4.92 -0.71
N LEU A 90 -8.75 -3.79 -1.16
CA LEU A 90 -8.27 -2.46 -0.77
C LEU A 90 -8.48 -2.19 0.71
N ALA A 91 -9.63 -2.57 1.29
CA ALA A 91 -9.90 -2.35 2.71
C ALA A 91 -8.82 -2.96 3.62
N TYR A 92 -8.41 -4.19 3.34
CA TYR A 92 -7.39 -4.88 4.15
C TYR A 92 -5.97 -4.63 3.67
N GLY A 93 -5.74 -4.52 2.37
CA GLY A 93 -4.43 -4.21 1.80
C GLY A 93 -3.92 -2.83 2.19
N VAL A 94 -4.79 -1.80 2.14
CA VAL A 94 -4.42 -0.43 2.56
C VAL A 94 -4.26 -0.33 4.07
N LYS A 95 -5.08 -1.06 4.84
CA LYS A 95 -4.90 -1.17 6.30
C LYS A 95 -3.54 -1.79 6.66
N TYR A 96 -3.11 -2.81 5.92
CA TYR A 96 -1.77 -3.39 6.07
C TYR A 96 -0.69 -2.39 5.67
N LEU A 97 -0.85 -1.68 4.54
CA LEU A 97 0.08 -0.65 4.09
C LEU A 97 0.22 0.50 5.10
N ALA A 98 -0.85 0.85 5.80
CA ALA A 98 -0.80 1.87 6.85
C ALA A 98 0.16 1.50 8.00
N GLY A 99 0.25 0.22 8.34
CA GLY A 99 1.26 -0.27 9.28
C GLY A 99 2.67 -0.08 8.76
N ALA A 100 2.93 -0.47 7.52
CA ALA A 100 4.21 -0.27 6.84
C ALA A 100 4.58 1.22 6.73
N TRP A 101 3.61 2.08 6.44
CA TRP A 101 3.77 3.54 6.35
C TRP A 101 4.20 4.16 7.68
N ARG A 102 3.54 3.77 8.78
CA ARG A 102 3.93 4.22 10.14
C ARG A 102 5.34 3.78 10.51
N MET A 103 5.70 2.51 10.24
CA MET A 103 7.06 2.00 10.48
C MET A 103 8.12 2.68 9.63
N ALA A 104 7.74 3.19 8.48
CA ALA A 104 8.61 3.90 7.55
C ALA A 104 8.83 5.37 7.92
N ASP A 105 8.19 5.89 8.97
CA ASP A 105 8.21 7.31 9.35
C ASP A 105 7.93 8.23 8.15
N GLY A 106 6.89 7.90 7.36
CA GLY A 106 6.51 8.68 6.21
C GLY A 106 7.43 8.58 4.98
N ASN A 107 8.34 7.62 4.95
CA ASN A 107 9.18 7.39 3.78
C ASN A 107 8.54 6.33 2.85
N GLU A 108 8.13 6.75 1.65
CA GLU A 108 7.42 5.88 0.70
C GLU A 108 8.23 4.66 0.27
N ASP A 109 9.52 4.83 -0.04
CA ASP A 109 10.39 3.73 -0.47
C ASP A 109 10.56 2.67 0.61
N ARG A 110 10.68 3.10 1.86
CA ARG A 110 10.72 2.17 3.01
C ARG A 110 9.37 1.48 3.19
N ALA A 111 8.26 2.21 3.09
CA ALA A 111 6.93 1.66 3.22
C ALA A 111 6.67 0.56 2.17
N VAL A 112 7.00 0.80 0.91
CA VAL A 112 6.89 -0.21 -0.16
C VAL A 112 7.75 -1.43 0.12
N ARG A 113 8.99 -1.25 0.61
CA ARG A 113 9.85 -2.39 0.99
C ARG A 113 9.30 -3.19 2.15
N TYR A 114 8.78 -2.52 3.18
CA TYR A 114 8.16 -3.18 4.33
C TYR A 114 6.91 -3.95 3.91
N TYR A 115 6.06 -3.34 3.10
CA TYR A 115 4.88 -4.00 2.53
C TYR A 115 5.26 -5.30 1.80
N ALA A 116 6.21 -5.22 0.86
CA ALA A 116 6.60 -6.32 0.00
C ALA A 116 7.28 -7.49 0.75
N ARG A 117 8.06 -7.20 1.79
CA ARG A 117 8.78 -8.23 2.58
C ARG A 117 7.91 -8.85 3.67
N GLY A 118 6.79 -8.25 3.97
CA GLY A 118 6.09 -8.49 5.21
C GLY A 118 6.81 -7.80 6.39
N TYR A 119 6.05 -7.14 7.23
CA TYR A 119 6.56 -6.57 8.48
C TYR A 119 5.84 -7.25 9.66
N ASN A 120 6.55 -7.39 10.77
CA ASN A 120 5.96 -7.94 11.98
C ASN A 120 5.34 -6.80 12.80
N GLU A 121 4.02 -6.79 12.97
CA GLU A 121 3.31 -5.78 13.76
C GLU A 121 3.76 -5.75 15.24
N ASN A 122 4.41 -6.82 15.72
CA ASN A 122 5.00 -6.82 17.06
C ASN A 122 6.11 -5.77 17.21
N HIS A 123 6.79 -5.37 16.13
CA HIS A 123 7.72 -4.25 16.16
C HIS A 123 7.02 -2.91 16.38
N LEU A 124 5.79 -2.74 15.92
CA LEU A 124 5.01 -1.51 16.15
C LEU A 124 4.68 -1.30 17.65
N ARG A 125 4.43 -2.38 18.39
CA ARG A 125 4.12 -2.31 19.82
C ARG A 125 5.34 -1.93 20.68
N LEU A 126 6.54 -2.27 20.23
CA LEU A 126 7.79 -1.99 20.94
C LEU A 126 8.33 -0.58 20.68
N HIS A 127 7.95 0.05 19.55
CA HIS A 127 8.42 1.38 19.14
C HIS A 127 7.33 2.45 19.13
N SER A 128 6.11 2.13 19.54
CA SER A 128 5.09 3.16 19.79
C SER A 128 5.40 3.86 21.10
N PRO A 129 5.53 5.22 21.14
CA PRO A 129 5.61 5.94 22.38
C PRO A 129 4.39 5.58 23.24
N ARG A 130 4.61 5.19 24.49
CA ARG A 130 3.50 4.94 25.42
C ARG A 130 2.64 6.19 25.48
N PRO A 131 1.29 6.08 25.39
CA PRO A 131 0.43 7.21 25.66
C PRO A 131 0.72 7.67 27.09
N GLY A 132 1.21 8.92 27.24
CA GLY A 132 1.50 9.50 28.55
C GLY A 132 2.99 9.61 28.93
N ALA A 133 3.94 9.28 28.08
CA ALA A 133 5.33 9.62 28.34
C ALA A 133 5.51 11.15 28.24
N PRO A 134 6.04 11.84 29.28
CA PRO A 134 6.28 13.27 29.22
C PRO A 134 7.31 13.56 28.12
N ARG A 135 7.02 14.53 27.27
CA ARG A 135 7.98 15.07 26.31
C ARG A 135 9.19 15.53 27.11
N SER A 136 10.31 14.82 26.99
CA SER A 136 11.57 15.25 27.53
C SER A 136 11.86 16.64 26.97
N LEU A 137 11.90 17.63 27.84
CA LEU A 137 12.27 19.00 27.53
C LEU A 137 13.70 18.96 26.96
N LEU A 138 13.85 19.34 25.71
CA LEU A 138 15.15 19.64 25.13
C LEU A 138 15.80 20.73 25.98
N PRO A 139 17.10 20.62 26.34
CA PRO A 139 17.79 21.70 27.04
C PRO A 139 17.77 22.96 26.15
N ALA A 140 17.42 24.08 26.76
CA ALA A 140 17.44 25.39 26.12
C ALA A 140 18.85 25.68 25.58
N PRO A 141 18.99 26.35 24.42
CA PRO A 141 20.29 26.81 23.97
C PRO A 141 20.84 27.84 24.95
N ALA A 142 22.11 27.65 25.32
CA ALA A 142 22.83 28.61 26.14
C ALA A 142 22.86 29.97 25.41
N ALA A 143 22.44 31.02 26.12
CA ALA A 143 22.55 32.40 25.63
C ALA A 143 24.02 32.87 25.69
N PRO A 144 24.43 33.84 24.81
CA PRO A 144 25.79 34.32 24.67
C PRO A 144 26.35 35.04 25.90
#